data_04d9c192c051d3da366a030f38b2d561
#
_entry.id   04d9c192c051d3da366a030f38b2d561
#
_cell.length_a   1.000
_cell.length_b   1.000
_cell.length_c   1.000
_cell.angle_alpha   90.00
_cell.angle_beta   90.00
_cell.angle_gamma   90.00
#
_symmetry.space_group_name_H-M   'P 1'
#
loop_
_entity.id
_entity.type
_entity.pdbx_description
1 polymer ?
#
loop_
_entity_poly.entity_id
_entity_poly.type
_entity_poly.pdbx_seq_one_letter_code
_entity_poly.pdbx_strand_id
1 'polypeptide(L)'
;MSGASTGPILPVINVPVRYEEERDKIQDFLEHFKAPLDQVPPLSDVGTTQASSMPDETRAMDIEEDAAPDAMVNKYMIQLQRIANRDQEMIVIELDDVAQFSSTSGFVGGALVASIQANTKRYVNLFCDVIDRIMPDPSRDISDKDDVLDVIRHQRLERNALNEQHEESMGEVAETFPPTLLRRYMLYIRPLSRSTPSLAVRSIRGAHLGKLLSVRGVVTRISDVRPSILVDAYACDVCGAEVFQEVTGQQYMPLTFCSSRVCATNKARAPLYPQVRASKFLAYQEIRIQEMTDQVPVGHIPRSMSVHLYGRLTRQVSPGDIVQVGGIFLPQPYTGFRGIRAGLLTDTFLEAQSIQQLKKTYEAMEPTPEIEAELDALRADPSLYHRLASSIAPEIYGHEDIKKVLLLLLVGG
;
A
#
# COMPACT_ATOMS: atom_id res chain seq x y z
N MET A 1 28.87 -18.16 -52.78
CA MET A 1 28.44 -19.03 -51.67
C MET A 1 28.37 -18.16 -50.42
N SER A 2 27.20 -17.61 -50.12
CA SER A 2 26.95 -16.71 -48.99
C SER A 2 26.43 -17.56 -47.83
N GLY A 3 27.28 -17.79 -46.84
CA GLY A 3 26.91 -18.41 -45.58
C GLY A 3 26.07 -17.44 -44.74
N ALA A 4 24.78 -17.68 -44.64
CA ALA A 4 23.91 -17.00 -43.67
C ALA A 4 24.31 -17.41 -42.27
N SER A 5 24.85 -16.48 -41.50
CA SER A 5 25.08 -16.58 -40.06
C SER A 5 23.74 -16.68 -39.35
N THR A 6 23.31 -17.90 -39.02
CA THR A 6 22.21 -18.09 -38.06
C THR A 6 22.71 -17.73 -36.69
N GLY A 7 22.42 -16.49 -36.27
CA GLY A 7 22.57 -16.06 -34.85
C GLY A 7 21.77 -16.97 -33.94
N PRO A 8 22.16 -17.10 -32.67
CA PRO A 8 21.44 -17.93 -31.71
C PRO A 8 19.98 -17.47 -31.63
N ILE A 9 19.06 -18.34 -32.00
CA ILE A 9 17.61 -18.13 -31.81
C ILE A 9 17.39 -18.08 -30.32
N LEU A 10 17.13 -16.88 -29.79
CA LEU A 10 16.71 -16.72 -28.41
C LEU A 10 15.45 -17.57 -28.19
N PRO A 11 15.41 -18.40 -27.16
CA PRO A 11 14.22 -19.18 -26.86
C PRO A 11 13.04 -18.20 -26.66
N VAL A 12 11.99 -18.40 -27.45
CA VAL A 12 10.71 -17.69 -27.23
C VAL A 12 10.21 -18.16 -25.88
N ILE A 13 10.32 -17.29 -24.90
CA ILE A 13 9.73 -17.52 -23.57
C ILE A 13 8.23 -17.48 -23.80
N ASN A 14 7.61 -18.64 -23.95
CA ASN A 14 6.16 -18.75 -23.86
C ASN A 14 5.77 -18.39 -22.44
N VAL A 15 5.29 -17.16 -22.24
CA VAL A 15 4.72 -16.75 -20.95
C VAL A 15 3.32 -17.40 -20.88
N PRO A 16 3.14 -18.44 -20.06
CA PRO A 16 1.89 -19.22 -20.05
C PRO A 16 0.73 -18.47 -19.36
N VAL A 17 0.94 -17.23 -18.93
CA VAL A 17 -0.03 -16.44 -18.17
C VAL A 17 -0.79 -15.51 -19.11
N ARG A 18 -2.08 -15.78 -19.27
CA ARG A 18 -3.01 -14.88 -19.97
C ARG A 18 -3.56 -13.87 -18.97
N TYR A 19 -3.06 -12.65 -19.02
CA TYR A 19 -3.46 -11.60 -18.06
C TYR A 19 -4.94 -11.20 -18.18
N GLU A 20 -5.60 -11.44 -19.31
CA GLU A 20 -7.05 -11.23 -19.45
C GLU A 20 -7.84 -12.20 -18.56
N GLU A 21 -7.52 -13.49 -18.63
CA GLU A 21 -8.14 -14.50 -17.77
C GLU A 21 -7.85 -14.26 -16.27
N GLU A 22 -6.67 -13.72 -15.97
CA GLU A 22 -6.32 -13.36 -14.58
C GLU A 22 -7.09 -12.12 -14.08
N ARG A 23 -7.41 -11.17 -14.97
CA ARG A 23 -8.29 -10.04 -14.65
C ARG A 23 -9.70 -10.49 -14.30
N ASP A 24 -10.26 -11.41 -15.08
CA ASP A 24 -11.61 -11.94 -14.83
C ASP A 24 -11.65 -12.68 -13.48
N LYS A 25 -10.62 -13.46 -13.14
CA LYS A 25 -10.51 -14.12 -11.83
C LYS A 25 -10.40 -13.12 -10.67
N ILE A 26 -9.66 -12.05 -10.86
CA ILE A 26 -9.54 -10.97 -9.85
C ILE A 26 -10.88 -10.26 -9.68
N GLN A 27 -11.60 -10.02 -10.77
CA GLN A 27 -12.93 -9.44 -10.74
C GLN A 27 -13.90 -10.31 -9.95
N ASP A 28 -13.99 -11.59 -10.28
CA ASP A 28 -14.84 -12.55 -9.59
C ASP A 28 -14.52 -12.63 -8.08
N PHE A 29 -13.22 -12.56 -7.74
CA PHE A 29 -12.80 -12.54 -6.34
C PHE A 29 -13.30 -11.28 -5.60
N LEU A 30 -13.13 -10.10 -6.18
CA LEU A 30 -13.50 -8.83 -5.52
C LEU A 30 -15.02 -8.71 -5.34
N GLU A 31 -15.82 -9.21 -6.31
CA GLU A 31 -17.28 -9.11 -6.27
C GLU A 31 -17.93 -10.16 -5.36
N HIS A 32 -17.37 -11.36 -5.28
CA HIS A 32 -18.06 -12.51 -4.66
C HIS A 32 -17.42 -13.02 -3.36
N PHE A 33 -16.27 -12.50 -2.95
CA PHE A 33 -15.65 -12.92 -1.69
C PHE A 33 -16.43 -12.41 -0.50
N LYS A 34 -16.88 -13.35 0.36
CA LYS A 34 -17.64 -13.08 1.58
C LYS A 34 -16.80 -13.41 2.81
N ALA A 35 -16.79 -12.50 3.76
CA ALA A 35 -16.18 -12.66 5.06
C ALA A 35 -17.15 -12.24 6.18
N PRO A 36 -16.98 -12.72 7.42
CA PRO A 36 -17.72 -12.20 8.55
C PRO A 36 -17.36 -10.72 8.78
N LEU A 37 -18.31 -9.96 9.31
CA LEU A 37 -18.18 -8.52 9.51
C LEU A 37 -16.96 -8.14 10.35
N ASP A 38 -16.59 -8.95 11.33
CA ASP A 38 -15.43 -8.75 12.21
C ASP A 38 -14.08 -8.69 11.46
N GLN A 39 -14.01 -9.24 10.24
CA GLN A 39 -12.80 -9.20 9.41
C GLN A 39 -12.73 -7.99 8.48
N VAL A 40 -13.77 -7.15 8.46
CA VAL A 40 -13.74 -5.88 7.73
C VAL A 40 -13.01 -4.85 8.61
N PRO A 41 -11.90 -4.25 8.15
CA PRO A 41 -11.16 -3.29 8.97
C PRO A 41 -12.06 -2.13 9.38
N PRO A 42 -12.07 -1.74 10.68
CA PRO A 42 -12.86 -0.60 11.16
C PRO A 42 -12.34 0.70 10.54
N LEU A 43 -13.19 1.71 10.44
CA LEU A 43 -12.82 3.03 9.88
C LEU A 43 -11.69 3.71 10.68
N SER A 44 -11.58 3.44 11.99
CA SER A 44 -10.56 4.02 12.87
C SER A 44 -9.13 3.62 12.50
N ASP A 45 -8.93 2.40 12.03
CA ASP A 45 -7.59 1.87 11.67
C ASP A 45 -7.09 2.39 10.33
N VAL A 46 -7.95 3.05 9.55
CA VAL A 46 -7.67 3.52 8.19
C VAL A 46 -7.26 5.00 8.16
N GLY A 47 -6.79 5.53 9.28
CA GLY A 47 -6.14 6.85 9.34
C GLY A 47 -6.99 8.00 8.84
N THR A 48 -8.07 8.28 9.53
CA THR A 48 -8.85 9.51 9.33
C THR A 48 -7.98 10.71 9.66
N THR A 49 -7.71 11.55 8.69
CA THR A 49 -7.13 12.87 8.92
C THR A 49 -8.05 13.59 9.89
N GLN A 50 -7.48 14.16 10.98
CA GLN A 50 -8.19 14.97 11.94
C GLN A 50 -9.02 16.05 11.21
N ALA A 51 -10.29 15.76 10.96
CA ALA A 51 -11.27 16.73 10.58
C ALA A 51 -12.10 17.03 11.82
N SER A 52 -11.85 18.23 12.36
CA SER A 52 -12.71 19.06 13.22
C SER A 52 -13.99 18.41 13.74
N SER A 53 -14.07 18.39 15.07
CA SER A 53 -15.25 18.25 15.91
C SER A 53 -16.55 18.80 15.31
N MET A 54 -17.38 17.93 14.73
CA MET A 54 -18.80 18.11 14.61
C MET A 54 -19.54 16.90 15.19
N PRO A 55 -20.70 17.08 15.84
CA PRO A 55 -21.34 16.04 16.61
C PRO A 55 -21.91 14.92 15.74
N ASP A 56 -21.81 13.75 16.26
CA ASP A 56 -21.90 12.38 15.72
C ASP A 56 -23.32 11.91 15.34
N GLU A 57 -24.33 12.80 15.19
CA GLU A 57 -25.72 12.36 14.99
C GLU A 57 -26.11 12.03 13.54
N THR A 58 -25.26 12.28 12.55
CA THR A 58 -25.52 11.95 11.12
C THR A 58 -24.69 10.79 10.59
N ARG A 59 -23.91 10.13 11.44
CA ARG A 59 -22.95 9.09 11.04
C ARG A 59 -23.52 7.67 10.97
N ALA A 60 -24.76 7.49 11.41
CA ALA A 60 -25.36 6.21 11.71
C ALA A 60 -26.53 5.87 10.76
N MET A 61 -26.33 5.86 9.44
CA MET A 61 -27.28 5.24 8.51
C MET A 61 -26.57 4.51 7.37
N ASP A 62 -25.61 3.69 7.70
CA ASP A 62 -25.03 2.74 6.76
C ASP A 62 -25.33 1.31 7.22
N ILE A 63 -25.58 0.46 6.24
CA ILE A 63 -25.93 -0.96 6.21
C ILE A 63 -25.30 -1.85 7.33
N GLU A 64 -24.47 -1.28 8.20
CA GLU A 64 -23.71 -1.99 9.24
C GLU A 64 -24.46 -2.16 10.56
N GLU A 65 -25.51 -1.35 10.88
CA GLU A 65 -26.15 -1.41 12.21
C GLU A 65 -27.23 -2.51 12.36
N ASP A 66 -27.77 -3.04 11.25
CA ASP A 66 -28.82 -4.08 11.29
C ASP A 66 -28.32 -5.51 10.97
N ALA A 67 -27.05 -5.69 10.62
CA ALA A 67 -26.50 -7.00 10.32
C ALA A 67 -25.99 -7.67 11.61
N ALA A 68 -26.50 -8.86 11.92
CA ALA A 68 -25.95 -9.69 12.98
C ALA A 68 -24.42 -9.87 12.77
N PRO A 69 -23.61 -9.92 13.85
CA PRO A 69 -22.14 -10.02 13.76
C PRO A 69 -21.64 -11.18 12.91
N ASP A 70 -22.44 -12.24 12.77
CA ASP A 70 -22.14 -13.42 11.92
C ASP A 70 -22.60 -13.28 10.46
N ALA A 71 -23.09 -12.12 10.03
CA ALA A 71 -23.56 -11.93 8.67
C ALA A 71 -22.35 -11.96 7.70
N MET A 72 -22.43 -12.86 6.71
CA MET A 72 -21.43 -12.95 5.63
C MET A 72 -21.61 -11.80 4.66
N VAL A 73 -20.66 -10.87 4.62
CA VAL A 73 -20.70 -9.63 3.84
C VAL A 73 -19.59 -9.62 2.79
N ASN A 74 -19.80 -8.94 1.67
CA ASN A 74 -18.79 -8.78 0.64
C ASN A 74 -17.69 -7.79 1.12
N LYS A 75 -16.65 -8.31 1.78
CA LYS A 75 -15.55 -7.54 2.41
C LYS A 75 -14.96 -6.46 1.50
N TYR A 76 -14.63 -6.82 0.26
CA TYR A 76 -13.96 -5.89 -0.65
C TYR A 76 -14.92 -4.88 -1.27
N MET A 77 -16.18 -5.24 -1.55
CA MET A 77 -17.16 -4.30 -2.06
C MET A 77 -17.51 -3.20 -1.06
N ILE A 78 -17.55 -3.53 0.25
CA ILE A 78 -17.72 -2.53 1.31
C ILE A 78 -16.53 -1.56 1.34
N GLN A 79 -15.29 -2.08 1.25
CA GLN A 79 -14.11 -1.21 1.20
C GLN A 79 -14.13 -0.30 -0.04
N LEU A 80 -14.56 -0.81 -1.20
CA LEU A 80 -14.69 -0.02 -2.43
C LEU A 80 -15.76 1.07 -2.28
N GLN A 81 -16.90 0.77 -1.63
CA GLN A 81 -17.94 1.76 -1.35
C GLN A 81 -17.44 2.86 -0.38
N ARG A 82 -16.66 2.49 0.64
CA ARG A 82 -16.03 3.47 1.55
C ARG A 82 -15.03 4.37 0.81
N ILE A 83 -14.32 3.84 -0.19
CA ILE A 83 -13.41 4.63 -1.03
C ILE A 83 -14.18 5.55 -1.96
N ALA A 84 -15.28 5.06 -2.58
CA ALA A 84 -16.15 5.89 -3.40
C ALA A 84 -16.73 7.06 -2.60
N ASN A 85 -17.08 6.83 -1.32
CA ASN A 85 -17.55 7.86 -0.38
C ASN A 85 -16.42 8.74 0.19
N ARG A 86 -15.15 8.49 -0.18
CA ARG A 86 -13.95 9.20 0.32
C ARG A 86 -13.74 9.10 1.83
N ASP A 87 -14.20 8.02 2.44
CA ASP A 87 -13.97 7.74 3.85
C ASP A 87 -12.68 6.94 4.07
N GLN A 88 -12.23 6.21 3.06
CA GLN A 88 -11.05 5.36 3.08
C GLN A 88 -10.15 5.64 1.86
N GLU A 89 -8.82 5.67 2.07
CA GLU A 89 -7.83 5.89 0.99
C GLU A 89 -6.97 4.64 0.71
N MET A 90 -7.20 3.55 1.41
CA MET A 90 -6.35 2.38 1.35
C MET A 90 -7.18 1.12 1.16
N ILE A 91 -6.76 0.25 0.24
CA ILE A 91 -7.27 -1.11 0.09
C ILE A 91 -6.15 -2.08 0.46
N VAL A 92 -6.45 -3.02 1.35
CA VAL A 92 -5.54 -4.10 1.69
C VAL A 92 -6.12 -5.41 1.19
N ILE A 93 -5.42 -6.06 0.26
CA ILE A 93 -5.77 -7.39 -0.22
C ILE A 93 -4.93 -8.41 0.54
N GLU A 94 -5.61 -9.32 1.22
CA GLU A 94 -4.99 -10.42 1.96
C GLU A 94 -4.88 -11.64 1.04
N LEU A 95 -3.68 -12.17 0.89
CA LEU A 95 -3.48 -13.37 0.06
C LEU A 95 -4.13 -14.61 0.70
N ASP A 96 -4.38 -14.60 2.01
CA ASP A 96 -5.13 -15.65 2.70
C ASP A 96 -6.58 -15.71 2.20
N ASP A 97 -7.23 -14.57 1.98
CA ASP A 97 -8.58 -14.47 1.43
C ASP A 97 -8.63 -14.98 -0.01
N VAL A 98 -7.64 -14.61 -0.83
CA VAL A 98 -7.51 -15.12 -2.21
C VAL A 98 -7.33 -16.64 -2.22
N ALA A 99 -6.54 -17.19 -1.29
CA ALA A 99 -6.34 -18.64 -1.16
C ALA A 99 -7.63 -19.35 -0.73
N GLN A 100 -8.38 -18.76 0.20
CA GLN A 100 -9.65 -19.29 0.67
C GLN A 100 -10.72 -19.29 -0.43
N PHE A 101 -10.87 -18.17 -1.14
CA PHE A 101 -11.81 -18.05 -2.25
C PHE A 101 -11.53 -19.07 -3.35
N SER A 102 -10.26 -19.26 -3.68
CA SER A 102 -9.84 -20.20 -4.68
C SER A 102 -10.13 -21.66 -4.33
N SER A 103 -10.11 -22.00 -3.04
CA SER A 103 -10.47 -23.36 -2.56
C SER A 103 -11.98 -23.63 -2.64
N THR A 104 -12.80 -22.58 -2.52
CA THR A 104 -14.28 -22.69 -2.46
C THR A 104 -14.91 -22.67 -3.86
N SER A 105 -14.40 -21.88 -4.79
CA SER A 105 -15.03 -21.66 -6.11
C SER A 105 -14.61 -22.67 -7.20
N GLY A 106 -13.81 -23.70 -6.87
CA GLY A 106 -13.38 -24.72 -7.84
C GLY A 106 -12.42 -24.19 -8.91
N PHE A 107 -12.07 -22.92 -8.89
CA PHE A 107 -10.97 -22.39 -9.70
C PHE A 107 -9.65 -23.00 -9.25
N VAL A 108 -8.73 -23.23 -10.18
CA VAL A 108 -7.36 -23.67 -9.91
C VAL A 108 -6.57 -22.52 -9.24
N GLY A 109 -7.02 -22.11 -8.07
CA GLY A 109 -6.64 -20.85 -7.46
C GLY A 109 -5.31 -20.86 -6.71
N GLY A 110 -4.77 -22.03 -6.43
CA GLY A 110 -3.38 -22.13 -5.96
C GLY A 110 -2.38 -21.56 -6.97
N ALA A 111 -2.73 -21.57 -8.25
CA ALA A 111 -1.93 -20.94 -9.30
C ALA A 111 -1.95 -19.41 -9.21
N LEU A 112 -3.12 -18.78 -8.90
CA LEU A 112 -3.24 -17.32 -8.81
C LEU A 112 -2.38 -16.76 -7.67
N VAL A 113 -2.46 -17.34 -6.47
CA VAL A 113 -1.65 -16.91 -5.31
C VAL A 113 -0.16 -17.04 -5.61
N ALA A 114 0.27 -18.16 -6.19
CA ALA A 114 1.66 -18.39 -6.57
C ALA A 114 2.12 -17.37 -7.64
N SER A 115 1.27 -17.04 -8.60
CA SER A 115 1.55 -16.04 -9.65
C SER A 115 1.66 -14.61 -9.04
N ILE A 116 0.76 -14.25 -8.10
CA ILE A 116 0.83 -12.98 -7.39
C ILE A 116 2.14 -12.88 -6.59
N GLN A 117 2.51 -13.93 -5.86
CA GLN A 117 3.76 -13.95 -5.10
C GLN A 117 5.00 -13.87 -5.99
N ALA A 118 4.96 -14.47 -7.18
CA ALA A 118 6.08 -14.49 -8.10
C ALA A 118 6.31 -13.14 -8.81
N ASN A 119 5.25 -12.39 -9.14
CA ASN A 119 5.33 -11.11 -9.86
C ASN A 119 4.36 -10.06 -9.29
N THR A 120 4.49 -9.78 -8.02
CA THR A 120 3.55 -8.93 -7.27
C THR A 120 3.36 -7.55 -7.88
N LYS A 121 4.42 -6.90 -8.38
CA LYS A 121 4.32 -5.54 -8.95
C LYS A 121 3.35 -5.48 -10.15
N ARG A 122 3.36 -6.51 -10.99
CA ARG A 122 2.44 -6.60 -12.13
C ARG A 122 1.01 -6.81 -11.67
N TYR A 123 0.82 -7.68 -10.68
CA TYR A 123 -0.52 -7.94 -10.14
C TYR A 123 -1.11 -6.75 -9.39
N VAL A 124 -0.30 -5.94 -8.69
CA VAL A 124 -0.76 -4.67 -8.11
C VAL A 124 -1.42 -3.80 -9.19
N ASN A 125 -0.77 -3.65 -10.35
CA ASN A 125 -1.35 -2.88 -11.45
C ASN A 125 -2.64 -3.52 -12.01
N LEU A 126 -2.68 -4.86 -12.15
CA LEU A 126 -3.89 -5.57 -12.60
C LEU A 126 -5.06 -5.39 -11.63
N PHE A 127 -4.82 -5.51 -10.32
CA PHE A 127 -5.84 -5.22 -9.31
C PHE A 127 -6.34 -3.78 -9.40
N CYS A 128 -5.43 -2.81 -9.56
CA CYS A 128 -5.83 -1.42 -9.74
C CYS A 128 -6.70 -1.22 -10.98
N ASP A 129 -6.36 -1.84 -12.11
CA ASP A 129 -7.13 -1.73 -13.35
C ASP A 129 -8.53 -2.36 -13.23
N VAL A 130 -8.64 -3.45 -12.47
CA VAL A 130 -9.94 -4.11 -12.19
C VAL A 130 -10.76 -3.28 -11.21
N ILE A 131 -10.16 -2.78 -10.14
CA ILE A 131 -10.83 -1.92 -9.16
C ILE A 131 -11.37 -0.66 -9.81
N ASP A 132 -10.60 -0.01 -10.70
CA ASP A 132 -11.06 1.18 -11.43
C ASP A 132 -12.29 0.91 -12.30
N ARG A 133 -12.51 -0.35 -12.75
CA ARG A 133 -13.69 -0.77 -13.53
C ARG A 133 -14.89 -1.09 -12.66
N ILE A 134 -14.66 -1.68 -11.48
CA ILE A 134 -15.72 -2.16 -10.58
C ILE A 134 -16.14 -1.05 -9.59
N MET A 135 -15.38 0.04 -9.51
CA MET A 135 -15.63 1.11 -8.52
C MET A 135 -17.10 1.52 -8.52
N PRO A 136 -17.84 1.34 -7.41
CA PRO A 136 -19.22 1.75 -7.31
C PRO A 136 -19.35 3.28 -7.29
N ASP A 137 -20.52 3.77 -7.64
CA ASP A 137 -20.86 5.18 -7.50
C ASP A 137 -20.98 5.55 -6.02
N PRO A 138 -20.62 6.78 -5.64
CA PRO A 138 -20.74 7.24 -4.26
C PRO A 138 -22.20 7.20 -3.80
N SER A 139 -22.45 6.66 -2.60
CA SER A 139 -23.79 6.59 -2.00
C SER A 139 -24.21 7.89 -1.32
N ARG A 140 -23.26 8.79 -1.08
CA ARG A 140 -23.45 10.09 -0.42
C ARG A 140 -22.98 11.23 -1.32
N ASP A 141 -23.48 12.44 -1.05
CA ASP A 141 -22.93 13.63 -1.67
C ASP A 141 -21.51 13.89 -1.14
N ILE A 142 -20.54 13.91 -2.04
CA ILE A 142 -19.10 14.07 -1.77
C ILE A 142 -18.56 15.44 -2.14
N SER A 143 -19.43 16.40 -2.53
CA SER A 143 -19.03 17.73 -3.00
C SER A 143 -18.20 18.51 -1.96
N ASP A 144 -18.45 18.29 -0.68
CA ASP A 144 -17.67 18.91 0.42
C ASP A 144 -16.22 18.40 0.50
N LYS A 145 -15.95 17.22 -0.07
CA LYS A 145 -14.63 16.58 -0.05
C LYS A 145 -13.89 16.72 -1.40
N ASP A 146 -14.34 17.62 -2.28
CA ASP A 146 -13.72 17.85 -3.58
C ASP A 146 -12.35 18.50 -3.44
N ASP A 147 -11.38 17.90 -4.13
CA ASP A 147 -10.02 18.41 -4.22
C ASP A 147 -9.86 19.27 -5.49
N VAL A 148 -8.79 20.06 -5.55
CA VAL A 148 -8.44 20.89 -6.71
C VAL A 148 -8.42 20.08 -8.02
N LEU A 149 -7.99 18.80 -7.95
CA LEU A 149 -7.99 17.90 -9.09
C LEU A 149 -9.39 17.57 -9.62
N ASP A 150 -10.40 17.49 -8.74
CA ASP A 150 -11.79 17.23 -9.16
C ASP A 150 -12.38 18.44 -9.87
N VAL A 151 -12.10 19.63 -9.35
CA VAL A 151 -12.53 20.88 -9.98
C VAL A 151 -11.93 21.02 -11.38
N ILE A 152 -10.63 20.75 -11.52
CA ILE A 152 -9.93 20.76 -12.82
C ILE A 152 -10.54 19.72 -13.77
N ARG A 153 -10.82 18.51 -13.27
CA ARG A 153 -11.47 17.44 -14.05
C ARG A 153 -12.86 17.84 -14.52
N HIS A 154 -13.67 18.40 -13.64
CA HIS A 154 -15.03 18.83 -13.96
C HIS A 154 -15.04 19.93 -15.02
N GLN A 155 -14.25 20.97 -14.84
CA GLN A 155 -14.09 22.04 -15.81
C GLN A 155 -13.60 21.54 -17.18
N ARG A 156 -12.75 20.52 -17.19
CA ARG A 156 -12.26 19.95 -18.44
C ARG A 156 -13.31 19.09 -19.14
N LEU A 157 -14.08 18.30 -18.39
CA LEU A 157 -15.20 17.55 -18.95
C LEU A 157 -16.26 18.49 -19.55
N GLU A 158 -16.61 19.58 -18.88
CA GLU A 158 -17.53 20.58 -19.39
C GLU A 158 -16.97 21.25 -20.68
N ARG A 159 -15.68 21.59 -20.69
CA ARG A 159 -15.05 22.16 -21.88
C ARG A 159 -15.06 21.20 -23.06
N ASN A 160 -14.75 19.92 -22.82
CA ASN A 160 -14.78 18.89 -23.86
C ASN A 160 -16.21 18.68 -24.38
N ALA A 161 -17.21 18.63 -23.51
CA ALA A 161 -18.62 18.51 -23.90
C ALA A 161 -19.09 19.72 -24.73
N LEU A 162 -18.63 20.93 -24.42
CA LEU A 162 -18.91 22.12 -25.22
C LEU A 162 -18.21 22.09 -26.58
N ASN A 163 -16.97 21.60 -26.63
CA ASN A 163 -16.22 21.48 -27.87
C ASN A 163 -16.80 20.39 -28.80
N GLU A 164 -17.26 19.26 -28.26
CA GLU A 164 -17.94 18.22 -29.04
C GLU A 164 -19.22 18.73 -29.71
N GLN A 165 -19.91 19.71 -29.11
CA GLN A 165 -21.07 20.36 -29.70
C GLN A 165 -20.71 21.34 -30.85
N HIS A 166 -19.47 21.82 -30.90
CA HIS A 166 -18.99 22.78 -31.90
C HIS A 166 -18.14 22.19 -33.03
N GLU A 167 -17.64 20.97 -32.88
CA GLU A 167 -16.70 20.37 -33.83
C GLU A 167 -17.20 19.03 -34.41
N GLU A 168 -18.01 19.13 -35.46
CA GLU A 168 -18.13 18.06 -36.46
C GLU A 168 -16.86 17.90 -37.34
N SER A 169 -15.80 18.66 -37.06
CA SER A 169 -14.62 18.67 -37.90
C SER A 169 -13.34 18.96 -37.15
N MET A 170 -12.75 18.00 -36.58
CA MET A 170 -11.32 17.73 -36.42
C MET A 170 -11.11 16.84 -35.19
N GLY A 171 -10.81 15.57 -35.43
CA GLY A 171 -10.52 14.60 -34.39
C GLY A 171 -9.36 14.97 -33.49
N GLU A 172 -9.54 15.91 -32.61
CA GLU A 172 -8.72 16.06 -31.42
C GLU A 172 -9.08 14.92 -30.48
N VAL A 173 -8.16 13.99 -30.37
CA VAL A 173 -8.22 12.97 -29.31
C VAL A 173 -8.25 13.77 -28.01
N ALA A 174 -9.41 13.78 -27.35
CA ALA A 174 -9.54 14.34 -26.01
C ALA A 174 -8.41 13.75 -25.16
N GLU A 175 -7.49 14.58 -24.71
CA GLU A 175 -6.38 14.15 -23.86
C GLU A 175 -7.00 13.60 -22.57
N THR A 176 -7.07 12.30 -22.48
CA THR A 176 -7.62 11.60 -21.32
C THR A 176 -6.64 11.72 -20.17
N PHE A 177 -7.17 12.01 -18.99
CA PHE A 177 -6.36 11.99 -17.78
C PHE A 177 -5.79 10.59 -17.56
N PRO A 178 -4.53 10.46 -17.16
CA PRO A 178 -3.98 9.17 -16.79
C PRO A 178 -4.74 8.59 -15.59
N PRO A 179 -5.07 7.29 -15.60
CA PRO A 179 -5.85 6.66 -14.52
C PRO A 179 -5.16 6.79 -13.16
N THR A 180 -3.84 6.80 -13.12
CA THR A 180 -3.05 7.02 -11.90
C THR A 180 -3.29 8.37 -11.24
N LEU A 181 -3.63 9.41 -12.02
CA LEU A 181 -3.98 10.73 -11.49
C LEU A 181 -5.35 10.69 -10.79
N LEU A 182 -6.31 9.99 -11.38
CA LEU A 182 -7.69 9.92 -10.91
C LEU A 182 -7.87 9.00 -9.70
N ARG A 183 -7.02 7.98 -9.55
CA ARG A 183 -7.09 7.03 -8.43
C ARG A 183 -6.91 7.75 -7.09
N ARG A 184 -7.84 7.59 -6.19
CA ARG A 184 -7.79 8.17 -4.83
C ARG A 184 -7.45 7.15 -3.76
N TYR A 185 -7.14 5.94 -4.15
CA TYR A 185 -6.79 4.85 -3.24
C TYR A 185 -5.40 4.32 -3.51
N MET A 186 -4.84 3.70 -2.49
CA MET A 186 -3.61 2.93 -2.57
C MET A 186 -3.90 1.47 -2.28
N LEU A 187 -3.36 0.61 -3.15
CA LEU A 187 -3.49 -0.83 -3.00
C LEU A 187 -2.25 -1.41 -2.33
N TYR A 188 -2.48 -2.21 -1.30
CA TYR A 188 -1.45 -2.99 -0.61
C TYR A 188 -1.81 -4.47 -0.62
N ILE A 189 -0.80 -5.32 -0.79
CA ILE A 189 -0.96 -6.77 -0.75
C ILE A 189 -0.27 -7.31 0.49
N ARG A 190 -1.06 -7.94 1.37
CA ARG A 190 -0.53 -8.60 2.57
C ARG A 190 -0.11 -10.04 2.21
N PRO A 191 1.13 -10.46 2.54
CA PRO A 191 1.57 -11.83 2.29
C PRO A 191 0.77 -12.83 3.11
N LEU A 192 0.78 -14.11 2.69
CA LEU A 192 0.15 -15.20 3.42
C LEU A 192 0.70 -15.29 4.85
N SER A 193 -0.20 -15.32 5.84
CA SER A 193 0.16 -15.34 7.25
C SER A 193 0.77 -16.68 7.68
N ARG A 194 0.25 -17.80 7.17
CA ARG A 194 0.67 -19.16 7.56
C ARG A 194 1.79 -19.73 6.71
N SER A 195 1.86 -19.38 5.43
CA SER A 195 2.71 -20.06 4.45
C SER A 195 4.02 -19.32 4.14
N THR A 196 4.10 -18.03 4.48
CA THR A 196 5.30 -17.23 4.20
C THR A 196 6.10 -17.02 5.49
N PRO A 197 7.13 -17.85 5.72
CA PRO A 197 8.00 -17.65 6.90
C PRO A 197 8.71 -16.30 6.79
N SER A 198 8.85 -15.62 7.91
CA SER A 198 9.64 -14.39 7.97
C SER A 198 11.12 -14.71 7.73
N LEU A 199 11.68 -14.10 6.69
CA LEU A 199 13.07 -14.28 6.32
C LEU A 199 13.98 -13.32 7.09
N ALA A 200 15.18 -13.79 7.44
CA ALA A 200 16.26 -12.90 7.85
C ALA A 200 16.84 -12.19 6.60
N VAL A 201 17.35 -10.97 6.77
CA VAL A 201 17.95 -10.20 5.65
C VAL A 201 19.03 -10.99 4.91
N ARG A 202 19.85 -11.78 5.64
CA ARG A 202 20.91 -12.63 5.04
C ARG A 202 20.38 -13.81 4.21
N SER A 203 19.14 -14.21 4.41
CA SER A 203 18.52 -15.32 3.67
C SER A 203 17.98 -14.90 2.31
N ILE A 204 17.92 -13.60 2.04
CA ILE A 204 17.46 -13.06 0.78
C ILE A 204 18.51 -13.31 -0.31
N ARG A 205 18.07 -13.83 -1.44
CA ARG A 205 18.91 -14.21 -2.59
C ARG A 205 18.37 -13.62 -3.88
N GLY A 206 19.15 -13.62 -4.95
CA GLY A 206 18.76 -13.18 -6.28
C GLY A 206 17.50 -13.86 -6.84
N ALA A 207 17.24 -15.11 -6.45
CA ALA A 207 16.01 -15.84 -6.84
C ALA A 207 14.72 -15.23 -6.25
N HIS A 208 14.83 -14.32 -5.30
CA HIS A 208 13.70 -13.63 -4.69
C HIS A 208 13.37 -12.28 -5.36
N LEU A 209 14.12 -11.87 -6.38
CA LEU A 209 13.84 -10.64 -7.13
C LEU A 209 12.43 -10.66 -7.74
N GLY A 210 11.69 -9.58 -7.56
CA GLY A 210 10.31 -9.42 -8.02
C GLY A 210 9.24 -10.11 -7.17
N LYS A 211 9.64 -10.92 -6.19
CA LYS A 211 8.71 -11.68 -5.33
C LYS A 211 8.29 -10.91 -4.09
N LEU A 212 7.10 -11.26 -3.61
CA LEU A 212 6.60 -10.80 -2.31
C LEU A 212 7.26 -11.61 -1.20
N LEU A 213 7.95 -10.93 -0.31
CA LEU A 213 8.66 -11.52 0.82
C LEU A 213 8.17 -10.93 2.14
N SER A 214 8.31 -11.71 3.21
CA SER A 214 8.15 -11.22 4.58
C SER A 214 9.51 -11.21 5.25
N VAL A 215 9.98 -10.04 5.70
CA VAL A 215 11.31 -9.85 6.29
C VAL A 215 11.14 -9.31 7.70
N ARG A 216 11.83 -9.92 8.66
CA ARG A 216 11.82 -9.50 10.06
C ARG A 216 13.15 -8.86 10.42
N GLY A 217 13.09 -7.74 11.15
CA GLY A 217 14.28 -7.04 11.60
C GLY A 217 13.98 -5.89 12.56
N VAL A 218 15.04 -5.21 12.98
CA VAL A 218 14.97 -4.02 13.83
C VAL A 218 15.19 -2.79 12.96
N VAL A 219 14.38 -1.75 13.16
CA VAL A 219 14.53 -0.47 12.47
C VAL A 219 15.67 0.30 13.08
N THR A 220 16.71 0.58 12.30
CA THR A 220 17.91 1.30 12.77
C THR A 220 17.90 2.77 12.37
N ARG A 221 17.33 3.10 11.21
CA ARG A 221 17.31 4.45 10.69
C ARG A 221 16.03 4.73 9.94
N ILE A 222 15.52 5.93 10.07
CA ILE A 222 14.32 6.42 9.38
C ILE A 222 14.67 7.77 8.75
N SER A 223 14.24 7.98 7.50
CA SER A 223 14.33 9.29 6.84
C SER A 223 13.13 10.15 7.17
N ASP A 224 13.23 11.44 6.89
CA ASP A 224 12.07 12.32 6.87
C ASP A 224 11.09 11.90 5.77
N VAL A 225 9.80 12.22 5.97
CA VAL A 225 8.78 12.00 4.95
C VAL A 225 8.94 13.08 3.88
N ARG A 226 9.06 12.64 2.62
CA ARG A 226 9.21 13.50 1.45
C ARG A 226 8.09 13.24 0.45
N PRO A 227 7.62 14.26 -0.28
CA PRO A 227 6.71 14.04 -1.40
C PRO A 227 7.45 13.37 -2.56
N SER A 228 6.88 12.30 -3.08
CA SER A 228 7.30 11.64 -4.32
C SER A 228 6.27 11.93 -5.40
N ILE A 229 6.71 12.35 -6.58
CA ILE A 229 5.82 12.65 -7.70
C ILE A 229 5.37 11.33 -8.32
N LEU A 230 4.07 11.16 -8.48
CA LEU A 230 3.45 10.05 -9.21
C LEU A 230 3.07 10.45 -10.64
N VAL A 231 2.45 11.62 -10.77
CA VAL A 231 2.09 12.21 -12.05
C VAL A 231 2.47 13.68 -12.00
N ASP A 232 3.28 14.10 -12.95
CA ASP A 232 3.66 15.49 -13.11
C ASP A 232 2.84 16.12 -14.22
N ALA A 233 2.22 17.26 -13.92
CA ALA A 233 1.38 18.01 -14.85
C ALA A 233 2.13 19.23 -15.34
N TYR A 234 2.11 19.45 -16.65
CA TYR A 234 2.72 20.59 -17.30
C TYR A 234 1.69 21.40 -18.08
N ALA A 235 1.83 22.70 -18.09
CA ALA A 235 1.05 23.59 -18.94
C ALA A 235 1.97 24.28 -19.96
N CYS A 236 1.48 24.45 -21.17
CA CYS A 236 2.17 25.14 -22.24
C CYS A 236 1.72 26.61 -22.28
N ASP A 237 2.68 27.57 -22.29
CA ASP A 237 2.37 28.99 -22.36
C ASP A 237 1.83 29.45 -23.74
N VAL A 238 2.14 28.70 -24.80
CA VAL A 238 1.79 29.11 -26.16
C VAL A 238 0.41 28.60 -26.58
N CYS A 239 0.10 27.31 -26.32
CA CYS A 239 -1.16 26.72 -26.75
C CYS A 239 -2.13 26.43 -25.59
N GLY A 240 -1.70 26.63 -24.34
CA GLY A 240 -2.52 26.31 -23.16
C GLY A 240 -2.77 24.83 -22.93
N ALA A 241 -2.16 23.95 -23.75
CA ALA A 241 -2.34 22.49 -23.58
C ALA A 241 -1.68 22.01 -22.28
N GLU A 242 -2.37 21.12 -21.59
CA GLU A 242 -1.88 20.43 -20.39
C GLU A 242 -1.36 19.06 -20.79
N VAL A 243 -0.16 18.72 -20.33
CA VAL A 243 0.50 17.45 -20.61
C VAL A 243 0.78 16.76 -19.29
N PHE A 244 0.43 15.49 -19.16
CA PHE A 244 0.65 14.69 -17.96
C PHE A 244 1.73 13.65 -18.22
N GLN A 245 2.68 13.54 -17.30
CA GLN A 245 3.75 12.56 -17.33
C GLN A 245 3.65 11.65 -16.11
N GLU A 246 3.41 10.36 -16.32
CA GLU A 246 3.46 9.37 -15.26
C GLU A 246 4.91 9.03 -14.90
N VAL A 247 5.21 9.02 -13.62
CA VAL A 247 6.53 8.71 -13.08
C VAL A 247 6.49 7.34 -12.40
N THR A 248 7.13 6.36 -13.01
CA THR A 248 7.18 4.99 -12.47
C THR A 248 8.49 4.66 -11.76
N GLY A 249 9.52 5.51 -11.91
CA GLY A 249 10.84 5.32 -11.33
C GLY A 249 11.16 6.28 -10.21
N GLN A 250 12.29 6.08 -9.55
CA GLN A 250 12.82 7.00 -8.52
C GLN A 250 13.35 8.31 -9.11
N GLN A 251 13.71 8.31 -10.37
CA GLN A 251 14.15 9.49 -11.12
C GLN A 251 13.47 9.49 -12.50
N TYR A 252 13.14 10.67 -12.99
CA TYR A 252 12.54 10.86 -14.29
C TYR A 252 13.16 12.08 -14.98
N MET A 253 13.00 12.19 -16.29
CA MET A 253 13.39 13.34 -17.07
C MET A 253 12.15 14.21 -17.30
N PRO A 254 12.11 15.45 -16.76
CA PRO A 254 10.99 16.34 -16.97
C PRO A 254 10.82 16.68 -18.45
N LEU A 255 9.59 16.83 -18.90
CA LEU A 255 9.27 17.30 -20.23
C LEU A 255 9.60 18.79 -20.36
N THR A 256 10.37 19.15 -21.35
CA THR A 256 10.82 20.53 -21.56
C THR A 256 10.05 21.26 -22.66
N PHE A 257 9.50 20.53 -23.64
CA PHE A 257 8.84 21.10 -24.81
C PHE A 257 7.46 20.50 -25.01
N CYS A 258 6.55 21.34 -25.49
CA CYS A 258 5.18 20.95 -25.79
C CYS A 258 5.12 20.01 -27.01
N SER A 259 4.41 18.88 -26.88
CA SER A 259 4.16 17.92 -27.95
C SER A 259 2.79 18.09 -28.63
N SER A 260 2.02 19.11 -28.27
CA SER A 260 0.68 19.36 -28.84
C SER A 260 0.76 19.61 -30.35
N ARG A 261 -0.28 19.17 -31.08
CA ARG A 261 -0.36 19.33 -32.54
C ARG A 261 -0.27 20.79 -32.97
N VAL A 262 -0.83 21.72 -32.20
CA VAL A 262 -0.79 23.16 -32.47
C VAL A 262 0.64 23.67 -32.42
N CYS A 263 1.41 23.35 -31.39
CA CYS A 263 2.81 23.75 -31.29
C CYS A 263 3.70 23.03 -32.29
N ALA A 264 3.41 21.76 -32.61
CA ALA A 264 4.14 21.00 -33.63
C ALA A 264 3.93 21.57 -35.04
N THR A 265 2.70 21.95 -35.41
CA THR A 265 2.36 22.57 -36.70
C THR A 265 3.00 23.92 -36.84
N ASN A 266 3.01 24.72 -35.79
CA ASN A 266 3.63 26.04 -35.76
C ASN A 266 5.16 26.00 -35.63
N LYS A 267 5.76 24.81 -35.52
CA LYS A 267 7.20 24.58 -35.25
C LYS A 267 7.73 25.42 -34.08
N ALA A 268 6.84 25.74 -33.14
CA ALA A 268 7.17 26.50 -31.95
C ALA A 268 7.80 25.56 -30.91
N ARG A 269 9.00 25.84 -30.43
CA ARG A 269 9.60 25.23 -29.26
C ARG A 269 9.00 25.84 -27.99
N ALA A 270 7.72 25.58 -27.74
CA ALA A 270 7.02 26.14 -26.60
C ALA A 270 7.48 25.46 -25.30
N PRO A 271 7.97 26.22 -24.32
CA PRO A 271 8.38 25.63 -23.03
C PRO A 271 7.16 25.12 -22.24
N LEU A 272 7.38 24.08 -21.51
CA LEU A 272 6.40 23.51 -20.56
C LEU A 272 6.75 23.95 -19.14
N TYR A 273 5.74 24.37 -18.39
CA TYR A 273 5.86 24.75 -16.98
C TYR A 273 5.15 23.76 -16.07
N PRO A 274 5.81 23.26 -15.02
CA PRO A 274 5.19 22.31 -14.09
C PRO A 274 4.08 22.99 -13.29
N GLN A 275 2.94 22.30 -13.19
CA GLN A 275 1.76 22.73 -12.43
C GLN A 275 1.64 21.90 -11.15
N VAL A 276 2.19 22.40 -10.06
CA VAL A 276 2.24 21.68 -8.77
C VAL A 276 0.84 21.28 -8.25
N ARG A 277 -0.18 22.12 -8.46
CA ARG A 277 -1.55 21.86 -8.00
C ARG A 277 -2.27 20.79 -8.82
N ALA A 278 -1.91 20.63 -10.09
CA ALA A 278 -2.47 19.60 -10.96
C ALA A 278 -1.65 18.30 -10.94
N SER A 279 -0.49 18.31 -10.29
CA SER A 279 0.40 17.17 -10.12
C SER A 279 0.01 16.35 -8.90
N LYS A 280 0.20 15.03 -8.97
CA LYS A 280 -0.09 14.12 -7.88
C LYS A 280 1.18 13.70 -7.15
N PHE A 281 1.18 13.93 -5.84
CA PHE A 281 2.26 13.57 -4.94
C PHE A 281 1.83 12.45 -4.00
N LEU A 282 2.80 11.63 -3.63
CA LEU A 282 2.64 10.56 -2.66
C LEU A 282 3.67 10.72 -1.55
N ALA A 283 3.29 10.51 -0.31
CA ALA A 283 4.23 10.48 0.80
C ALA A 283 5.21 9.32 0.62
N TYR A 284 6.50 9.60 0.75
CA TYR A 284 7.60 8.64 0.64
C TYR A 284 8.50 8.73 1.85
N GLN A 285 8.91 7.59 2.38
CA GLN A 285 9.84 7.48 3.49
C GLN A 285 10.76 6.28 3.29
N GLU A 286 12.03 6.44 3.55
CA GLU A 286 13.02 5.36 3.55
C GLU A 286 13.35 4.95 4.97
N ILE A 287 13.29 3.66 5.25
CA ILE A 287 13.73 3.09 6.51
C ILE A 287 14.86 2.08 6.26
N ARG A 288 15.72 1.89 7.24
CA ARG A 288 16.76 0.89 7.20
C ARG A 288 16.51 -0.14 8.29
N ILE A 289 16.31 -1.38 7.88
CA ILE A 289 16.13 -2.50 8.80
C ILE A 289 17.43 -3.30 8.90
N GLN A 290 17.71 -3.81 10.09
CA GLN A 290 18.86 -4.65 10.42
C GLN A 290 18.37 -5.98 10.96
N GLU A 291 19.17 -7.03 10.76
CA GLU A 291 18.91 -8.35 11.32
C GLU A 291 18.85 -8.31 12.86
N MET A 292 17.97 -9.12 13.40
CA MET A 292 17.87 -9.32 14.85
C MET A 292 19.06 -10.12 15.38
N THR A 293 19.37 -9.93 16.66
CA THR A 293 20.49 -10.62 17.32
C THR A 293 20.37 -12.14 17.31
N ASP A 294 19.14 -12.67 17.39
CA ASP A 294 18.82 -14.10 17.32
C ASP A 294 19.06 -14.71 15.93
N GLN A 295 19.05 -13.89 14.89
CA GLN A 295 19.25 -14.31 13.50
C GLN A 295 20.72 -14.27 13.06
N VAL A 296 21.57 -13.61 13.84
CA VAL A 296 22.99 -13.43 13.49
C VAL A 296 23.83 -14.53 14.13
N PRO A 297 24.54 -15.37 13.33
CA PRO A 297 25.49 -16.33 13.88
C PRO A 297 26.60 -15.64 14.66
N VAL A 298 27.11 -16.31 15.70
CA VAL A 298 28.18 -15.81 16.54
C VAL A 298 29.40 -15.42 15.70
N GLY A 299 29.93 -14.21 15.92
CA GLY A 299 31.10 -13.69 15.20
C GLY A 299 30.81 -13.05 13.84
N HIS A 300 29.53 -13.00 13.40
CA HIS A 300 29.14 -12.34 12.15
C HIS A 300 28.62 -10.93 12.39
N ILE A 301 28.84 -10.06 11.39
CA ILE A 301 28.27 -8.71 11.37
C ILE A 301 26.81 -8.78 10.89
N PRO A 302 25.86 -8.11 11.58
CA PRO A 302 24.48 -8.05 11.14
C PRO A 302 24.36 -7.31 9.80
N ARG A 303 23.52 -7.84 8.90
CA ARG A 303 23.23 -7.22 7.61
C ARG A 303 22.07 -6.26 7.73
N SER A 304 22.07 -5.23 6.88
CA SER A 304 20.98 -4.26 6.81
C SER A 304 20.46 -4.14 5.38
N MET A 305 19.19 -3.72 5.26
CA MET A 305 18.51 -3.50 3.98
C MET A 305 17.69 -2.21 4.04
N SER A 306 17.64 -1.48 2.91
CA SER A 306 16.75 -0.33 2.74
C SER A 306 15.35 -0.79 2.38
N VAL A 307 14.35 -0.17 3.01
CA VAL A 307 12.93 -0.41 2.75
C VAL A 307 12.27 0.92 2.41
N HIS A 308 11.53 0.93 1.33
CA HIS A 308 10.80 2.09 0.84
C HIS A 308 9.33 1.99 1.23
N LEU A 309 8.85 3.00 1.93
CA LEU A 309 7.47 3.16 2.38
C LEU A 309 6.77 4.21 1.55
N TYR A 310 5.57 3.90 1.09
CA TYR A 310 4.74 4.81 0.32
C TYR A 310 3.39 5.04 0.99
N GLY A 311 2.85 6.25 0.87
CA GLY A 311 1.51 6.62 1.31
C GLY A 311 1.26 6.40 2.80
N ARG A 312 0.27 5.60 3.12
CA ARG A 312 -0.18 5.36 4.51
C ARG A 312 0.78 4.53 5.37
N LEU A 313 1.71 3.80 4.75
CA LEU A 313 2.74 3.06 5.50
C LEU A 313 3.82 3.98 6.11
N THR A 314 3.86 5.26 5.70
CA THR A 314 4.79 6.23 6.28
C THR A 314 4.39 6.59 7.72
N ARG A 315 5.36 6.92 8.57
CA ARG A 315 5.18 7.31 9.98
C ARG A 315 4.64 6.23 10.92
N GLN A 316 4.45 5.00 10.46
CA GLN A 316 3.96 3.91 11.32
C GLN A 316 5.02 3.29 12.21
N VAL A 317 6.30 3.58 11.97
CA VAL A 317 7.43 2.89 12.59
C VAL A 317 8.37 3.89 13.21
N SER A 318 8.94 3.55 14.36
CA SER A 318 9.96 4.34 15.07
C SER A 318 11.31 3.62 15.06
N PRO A 319 12.46 4.37 15.17
CA PRO A 319 13.77 3.75 15.32
C PRO A 319 13.82 2.90 16.58
N GLY A 320 14.33 1.68 16.46
CA GLY A 320 14.37 0.70 17.56
C GLY A 320 13.25 -0.33 17.54
N ASP A 321 12.18 -0.11 16.76
CA ASP A 321 11.07 -1.05 16.66
C ASP A 321 11.49 -2.37 16.00
N ILE A 322 10.94 -3.46 16.52
CA ILE A 322 11.02 -4.77 15.88
C ILE A 322 9.82 -4.91 14.96
N VAL A 323 10.09 -5.01 13.66
CA VAL A 323 9.06 -5.03 12.62
C VAL A 323 9.16 -6.27 11.75
N GLN A 324 8.00 -6.71 11.28
CA GLN A 324 7.88 -7.64 10.17
C GLN A 324 7.33 -6.86 8.97
N VAL A 325 8.12 -6.77 7.92
CA VAL A 325 7.77 -6.05 6.70
C VAL A 325 7.48 -7.05 5.60
N GLY A 326 6.24 -7.03 5.10
CA GLY A 326 5.89 -7.70 3.86
C GLY A 326 6.13 -6.74 2.70
N GLY A 327 6.90 -7.16 1.71
CA GLY A 327 7.25 -6.26 0.59
C GLY A 327 7.80 -6.97 -0.63
N ILE A 328 7.92 -6.22 -1.71
CA ILE A 328 8.44 -6.68 -3.00
C ILE A 328 9.94 -6.38 -3.04
N PHE A 329 10.75 -7.40 -3.25
CA PHE A 329 12.19 -7.23 -3.36
C PHE A 329 12.59 -6.81 -4.78
N LEU A 330 13.11 -5.59 -4.92
CA LEU A 330 13.40 -4.98 -6.22
C LEU A 330 14.86 -4.52 -6.32
N PRO A 331 15.46 -4.57 -7.52
CA PRO A 331 16.72 -3.91 -7.78
C PRO A 331 16.49 -2.40 -7.95
N GLN A 332 17.45 -1.59 -7.54
CA GLN A 332 17.41 -0.16 -7.75
C GLN A 332 17.73 0.17 -9.21
N PRO A 333 16.84 0.85 -9.94
CA PRO A 333 17.09 1.15 -11.35
C PRO A 333 18.27 2.13 -11.50
N TYR A 334 19.05 1.97 -12.56
CA TYR A 334 20.04 2.94 -12.94
C TYR A 334 19.39 4.16 -13.59
N THR A 335 19.76 5.34 -13.14
CA THR A 335 19.15 6.59 -13.60
C THR A 335 20.21 7.62 -13.97
N GLY A 336 19.85 8.54 -14.88
CA GLY A 336 20.72 9.63 -15.36
C GLY A 336 21.96 9.14 -16.10
N PHE A 337 23.10 9.79 -15.89
CA PHE A 337 24.38 9.41 -16.52
C PHE A 337 24.83 7.99 -16.20
N ARG A 338 24.41 7.43 -15.06
CA ARG A 338 24.67 6.02 -14.72
C ARG A 338 23.90 5.05 -15.59
N GLY A 339 22.76 5.44 -16.16
CA GLY A 339 22.01 4.64 -17.13
C GLY A 339 22.72 4.45 -18.47
N ILE A 340 23.58 5.40 -18.86
CA ILE A 340 24.40 5.34 -20.09
C ILE A 340 25.58 4.39 -19.91
N ARG A 341 26.15 4.32 -18.68
CA ARG A 341 27.21 3.41 -18.29
C ARG A 341 26.77 2.62 -17.08
N ALA A 342 25.82 1.70 -17.28
CA ALA A 342 25.33 0.83 -16.21
C ALA A 342 26.47 -0.07 -15.70
N GLY A 343 26.71 -0.04 -14.40
CA GLY A 343 27.58 -1.01 -13.75
C GLY A 343 26.92 -2.39 -13.71
N LEU A 344 27.69 -3.45 -13.51
CA LEU A 344 27.16 -4.81 -13.37
C LEU A 344 26.44 -5.06 -12.05
N LEU A 345 26.68 -4.22 -11.05
CA LEU A 345 26.15 -4.35 -9.70
C LEU A 345 25.10 -3.27 -9.43
N THR A 346 23.89 -3.71 -9.02
CA THR A 346 22.82 -2.84 -8.58
C THR A 346 22.56 -2.99 -7.09
N ASP A 347 22.25 -1.89 -6.44
CA ASP A 347 21.70 -1.94 -5.09
C ASP A 347 20.27 -2.51 -5.13
N THR A 348 19.83 -3.06 -4.01
CA THR A 348 18.50 -3.66 -3.87
C THR A 348 17.76 -3.03 -2.70
N PHE A 349 16.45 -2.96 -2.82
CA PHE A 349 15.57 -2.46 -1.78
C PHE A 349 14.29 -3.29 -1.70
N LEU A 350 13.57 -3.15 -0.60
CA LEU A 350 12.26 -3.74 -0.39
C LEU A 350 11.19 -2.64 -0.51
N GLU A 351 10.28 -2.76 -1.45
CA GLU A 351 9.08 -1.92 -1.53
C GLU A 351 8.03 -2.49 -0.59
N ALA A 352 7.78 -1.82 0.53
CA ALA A 352 6.87 -2.31 1.55
C ALA A 352 5.41 -2.31 1.06
N GLN A 353 4.71 -3.39 1.36
CA GLN A 353 3.28 -3.60 1.14
C GLN A 353 2.51 -3.77 2.45
N SER A 354 3.17 -4.21 3.50
CA SER A 354 2.60 -4.31 4.83
C SER A 354 3.68 -4.17 5.89
N ILE A 355 3.32 -3.60 7.03
CA ILE A 355 4.20 -3.48 8.18
C ILE A 355 3.43 -3.95 9.41
N GLN A 356 4.05 -4.82 10.20
CA GLN A 356 3.54 -5.27 11.48
C GLN A 356 4.61 -5.02 12.53
N GLN A 357 4.29 -4.25 13.55
CA GLN A 357 5.10 -4.10 14.74
C GLN A 357 4.92 -5.33 15.62
N LEU A 358 6.01 -6.01 15.95
CA LEU A 358 5.98 -7.22 16.80
C LEU A 358 5.96 -6.90 18.30
N LYS A 359 6.44 -5.71 18.67
CA LYS A 359 6.31 -5.17 20.03
C LYS A 359 5.51 -3.88 19.94
N LYS A 360 4.31 -3.89 20.47
CA LYS A 360 3.53 -2.67 20.67
C LYS A 360 4.05 -1.97 21.92
N THR A 361 4.10 -0.63 21.88
CA THR A 361 4.29 0.20 23.08
C THR A 361 3.12 -0.02 24.03
N TYR A 362 3.34 0.10 25.34
CA TYR A 362 2.27 -0.07 26.33
C TYR A 362 1.08 0.87 26.08
N GLU A 363 1.32 2.05 25.53
CA GLU A 363 0.29 3.03 25.16
C GLU A 363 -0.61 2.57 23.99
N ALA A 364 -0.10 1.68 23.13
CA ALA A 364 -0.83 1.16 21.98
C ALA A 364 -1.44 -0.24 22.24
N MET A 365 -1.41 -0.71 23.50
CA MET A 365 -2.09 -1.94 23.89
C MET A 365 -3.56 -1.62 24.20
N GLU A 366 -4.41 -1.81 23.20
CA GLU A 366 -5.85 -1.85 23.43
C GLU A 366 -6.22 -3.17 24.12
N PRO A 367 -6.92 -3.15 25.24
CA PRO A 367 -7.39 -4.35 25.89
C PRO A 367 -8.40 -5.07 24.97
N THR A 368 -8.18 -6.33 24.70
CA THR A 368 -9.19 -7.15 24.04
C THR A 368 -10.34 -7.45 25.02
N PRO A 369 -11.59 -7.68 24.56
CA PRO A 369 -12.72 -7.95 25.44
C PRO A 369 -12.50 -9.18 26.36
N GLU A 370 -11.68 -10.13 25.95
CA GLU A 370 -11.26 -11.26 26.78
C GLU A 370 -10.37 -10.81 27.94
N ILE A 371 -9.43 -9.90 27.69
CA ILE A 371 -8.54 -9.33 28.72
C ILE A 371 -9.36 -8.46 29.70
N GLU A 372 -10.35 -7.71 29.20
CA GLU A 372 -11.24 -6.91 30.05
C GLU A 372 -12.05 -7.79 31.00
N ALA A 373 -12.59 -8.91 30.49
CA ALA A 373 -13.31 -9.87 31.34
C ALA A 373 -12.39 -10.52 32.41
N GLU A 374 -11.14 -10.83 32.06
CA GLU A 374 -10.14 -11.32 33.02
C GLU A 374 -9.76 -10.24 34.06
N LEU A 375 -9.62 -8.99 33.64
CA LEU A 375 -9.35 -7.86 34.54
C LEU A 375 -10.48 -7.65 35.53
N ASP A 376 -11.74 -7.74 35.11
CA ASP A 376 -12.89 -7.61 35.99
C ASP A 376 -13.01 -8.79 36.97
N ALA A 377 -12.68 -9.99 36.53
CA ALA A 377 -12.59 -11.15 37.41
C ALA A 377 -11.47 -10.98 38.47
N LEU A 378 -10.32 -10.44 38.06
CA LEU A 378 -9.22 -10.16 39.01
C LEU A 378 -9.56 -9.02 39.99
N ARG A 379 -10.30 -7.99 39.56
CA ARG A 379 -10.76 -6.90 40.43
C ARG A 379 -11.68 -7.38 41.55
N ALA A 380 -12.41 -8.44 41.31
CA ALA A 380 -13.30 -9.04 42.31
C ALA A 380 -12.56 -9.88 43.39
N ASP A 381 -11.28 -10.16 43.18
CA ASP A 381 -10.47 -10.99 44.13
C ASP A 381 -9.93 -10.13 45.28
N PRO A 382 -10.32 -10.35 46.53
CA PRO A 382 -9.82 -9.62 47.69
C PRO A 382 -8.33 -9.86 47.98
N SER A 383 -7.73 -10.92 47.45
CA SER A 383 -6.31 -11.26 47.62
C SER A 383 -5.42 -10.70 46.48
N LEU A 384 -5.97 -9.89 45.56
CA LEU A 384 -5.31 -9.42 44.37
C LEU A 384 -3.94 -8.77 44.64
N TYR A 385 -3.85 -7.93 45.67
CA TYR A 385 -2.59 -7.22 45.99
C TYR A 385 -1.47 -8.17 46.40
N HIS A 386 -1.79 -9.16 47.19
CA HIS A 386 -0.81 -10.18 47.61
C HIS A 386 -0.37 -11.07 46.44
N ARG A 387 -1.33 -11.45 45.60
CA ARG A 387 -1.10 -12.27 44.40
C ARG A 387 -0.22 -11.55 43.39
N LEU A 388 -0.47 -10.26 43.16
CA LEU A 388 0.38 -9.41 42.29
C LEU A 388 1.77 -9.23 42.89
N ALA A 389 1.89 -8.98 44.21
CA ALA A 389 3.19 -8.86 44.86
C ALA A 389 4.00 -10.17 44.77
N SER A 390 3.35 -11.33 44.94
CA SER A 390 4.04 -12.61 44.79
C SER A 390 4.45 -12.96 43.38
N SER A 391 3.77 -12.42 42.35
CA SER A 391 4.12 -12.61 40.93
C SER A 391 5.37 -11.82 40.50
N ILE A 392 5.76 -10.79 41.26
CA ILE A 392 7.00 -10.04 41.02
C ILE A 392 8.17 -10.91 41.50
N ALA A 393 9.08 -11.23 40.59
CA ALA A 393 10.27 -12.06 40.83
C ALA A 393 9.96 -13.38 41.59
N PRO A 394 9.23 -14.32 40.95
CA PRO A 394 8.79 -15.57 41.61
C PRO A 394 9.96 -16.43 42.07
N GLU A 395 11.14 -16.26 41.51
CA GLU A 395 12.38 -16.97 41.85
C GLU A 395 12.93 -16.60 43.24
N ILE A 396 12.55 -15.43 43.76
CA ILE A 396 13.00 -14.94 45.06
C ILE A 396 11.94 -15.34 46.13
N TYR A 397 12.31 -16.21 47.05
CA TYR A 397 11.46 -16.59 48.17
C TYR A 397 11.47 -15.53 49.27
N GLY A 398 10.30 -15.22 49.84
CA GLY A 398 10.12 -14.26 50.93
C GLY A 398 10.18 -12.78 50.43
N HIS A 399 10.53 -11.90 51.35
CA HIS A 399 10.62 -10.45 51.11
C HIS A 399 9.35 -9.81 50.53
N GLU A 400 8.18 -10.18 51.03
CA GLU A 400 6.87 -9.73 50.51
C GLU A 400 6.71 -8.22 50.59
N ASP A 401 7.21 -7.56 51.64
CA ASP A 401 7.10 -6.12 51.79
C ASP A 401 7.93 -5.38 50.76
N ILE A 402 9.11 -5.91 50.37
CA ILE A 402 9.93 -5.35 49.30
C ILE A 402 9.22 -5.51 47.95
N LYS A 403 8.61 -6.66 47.70
CA LYS A 403 7.83 -6.93 46.48
C LYS A 403 6.60 -6.00 46.39
N LYS A 404 5.92 -5.73 47.50
CA LYS A 404 4.82 -4.77 47.57
C LYS A 404 5.27 -3.33 47.23
N VAL A 405 6.44 -2.93 47.75
CA VAL A 405 7.02 -1.59 47.45
C VAL A 405 7.40 -1.52 45.96
N LEU A 406 7.98 -2.57 45.39
CA LEU A 406 8.29 -2.61 43.96
C LEU A 406 7.04 -2.55 43.09
N LEU A 407 5.95 -3.19 43.51
CA LEU A 407 4.66 -3.08 42.81
C LEU A 407 4.17 -1.64 42.81
N LEU A 408 4.22 -0.94 43.95
CA LEU A 408 3.83 0.47 44.04
C LEU A 408 4.73 1.38 43.20
N LEU A 409 6.03 1.07 43.12
CA LEU A 409 6.96 1.79 42.23
C LEU A 409 6.59 1.64 40.75
N LEU A 410 6.14 0.47 40.32
CA LEU A 410 5.67 0.24 38.95
C LEU A 410 4.43 1.03 38.59
N VAL A 411 3.56 1.28 39.56
CA VAL A 411 2.26 1.97 39.34
C VAL A 411 2.37 3.47 39.50
N GLY A 412 3.23 3.96 40.37
CA GLY A 412 3.25 5.36 40.81
C GLY A 412 4.64 5.99 40.89
N GLY A 413 5.62 5.44 40.16
CA GLY A 413 7.00 5.96 40.15
C GLY A 413 7.17 7.18 39.26
#